data_9d34a3b15f6ac89a8ae3d0eb6b4222d2
#
_entry.id   9d34a3b15f6ac89a8ae3d0eb6b4222d2
#
_cell.length_a   1.000
_cell.length_b   1.000
_cell.length_c   1.000
_cell.angle_alpha   90.00
_cell.angle_beta   90.00
_cell.angle_gamma   90.00
#
_symmetry.space_group_name_H-M   'P 1'
#
loop_
_entity.id
_entity.type
_entity.pdbx_description
1 polymer ?
#
loop_
_entity_poly.entity_id
_entity_poly.type
_entity_poly.pdbx_seq_one_letter_code
_entity_poly.pdbx_strand_id
1 'polypeptide(L)'
;MTTTPLAKPILITGGTGKVGSRLIPRVLAQGEPVRALVRDPESEAALRLRAAGAELVAGDLTTLDAAGFKDLVDGTSAVIHLAATFREMPTAERAAAVNTDASTALAEAALDADVTRFVFASTNLVYGTGHAGPQTEQSELGQIAWGGVYPESKIAAEKSLQDLRVRRGLDLRVVRLAFVYGDGDPHIEEFMKRPLDWHSSRRLQMVHHADVAQGVLLALRAEGLAGEVFNLADDSAATLAEIYRYVGRELTPEMAERAVTEPWFGIVENGKARRVLGWRPLYPTMWQAVDAGTM
;
A
#
# COMPACT_ATOMS: atom_id res chain seq x y z
N MET A 1 23.53 14.61 32.88
CA MET A 1 22.45 13.85 32.24
C MET A 1 22.53 14.15 30.76
N THR A 2 23.13 13.29 29.98
CA THR A 2 23.16 13.40 28.51
C THR A 2 21.78 12.98 28.00
N THR A 3 20.97 13.95 27.63
CA THR A 3 19.71 13.68 26.91
C THR A 3 20.08 13.03 25.57
N THR A 4 19.82 11.74 25.42
CA THR A 4 19.84 11.10 24.09
C THR A 4 18.92 11.92 23.18
N PRO A 5 19.37 12.39 22.01
CA PRO A 5 18.49 13.08 21.07
C PRO A 5 17.29 12.18 20.79
N LEU A 6 16.08 12.72 20.87
CA LEU A 6 14.88 12.00 20.44
C LEU A 6 15.11 11.54 19.00
N ALA A 7 14.80 10.29 18.72
CA ALA A 7 14.89 9.75 17.36
C ALA A 7 14.00 10.62 16.45
N LYS A 8 14.50 10.93 15.25
CA LYS A 8 13.71 11.69 14.27
C LYS A 8 12.50 10.87 13.84
N PRO A 9 11.30 11.47 13.72
CA PRO A 9 10.10 10.74 13.35
C PRO A 9 10.14 10.23 11.91
N ILE A 10 9.45 9.13 11.65
CA ILE A 10 9.11 8.66 10.30
C ILE A 10 7.87 9.43 9.85
N LEU A 11 7.95 10.11 8.70
CA LEU A 11 6.77 10.70 8.08
C LEU A 11 5.92 9.61 7.43
N ILE A 12 4.64 9.54 7.81
CA ILE A 12 3.68 8.63 7.19
C ILE A 12 2.52 9.43 6.61
N THR A 13 2.32 9.35 5.31
CA THR A 13 1.15 9.94 4.64
C THR A 13 0.05 8.89 4.47
N GLY A 14 -1.20 9.31 4.37
CA GLY A 14 -2.33 8.37 4.31
C GLY A 14 -2.59 7.67 5.65
N GLY A 15 -2.18 8.28 6.76
CA GLY A 15 -2.27 7.72 8.10
C GLY A 15 -3.69 7.35 8.54
N THR A 16 -4.70 8.11 8.12
CA THR A 16 -6.12 7.85 8.43
C THR A 16 -6.79 6.85 7.48
N GLY A 17 -6.07 6.38 6.45
CA GLY A 17 -6.55 5.36 5.52
C GLY A 17 -6.53 3.95 6.12
N LYS A 18 -7.06 2.97 5.37
CA LYS A 18 -7.16 1.56 5.81
C LYS A 18 -5.80 0.99 6.24
N VAL A 19 -4.76 1.17 5.44
CA VAL A 19 -3.40 0.67 5.75
C VAL A 19 -2.74 1.53 6.85
N GLY A 20 -2.75 2.85 6.70
CA GLY A 20 -2.04 3.75 7.63
C GLY A 20 -2.55 3.69 9.06
N SER A 21 -3.88 3.61 9.25
CA SER A 21 -4.50 3.52 10.58
C SER A 21 -4.12 2.24 11.36
N ARG A 22 -3.68 1.20 10.65
CA ARG A 22 -3.21 -0.07 11.22
C ARG A 22 -1.69 -0.18 11.28
N LEU A 23 -0.98 0.48 10.35
CA LEU A 23 0.48 0.53 10.34
C LEU A 23 1.03 1.43 11.47
N ILE A 24 0.50 2.66 11.61
CA ILE A 24 1.04 3.66 12.56
C ILE A 24 1.12 3.13 14.00
N PRO A 25 0.06 2.52 14.58
CA PRO A 25 0.17 1.95 15.92
C PRO A 25 1.27 0.89 16.06
N ARG A 26 1.52 0.10 15.01
CA ARG A 26 2.57 -0.92 14.98
C ARG A 26 3.97 -0.33 14.92
N VAL A 27 4.14 0.79 14.21
CA VAL A 27 5.40 1.56 14.17
C VAL A 27 5.70 2.15 15.55
N LEU A 28 4.72 2.81 16.16
CA LEU A 28 4.83 3.40 17.49
C LEU A 28 5.11 2.36 18.57
N ALA A 29 4.47 1.18 18.50
CA ALA A 29 4.71 0.07 19.44
C ALA A 29 6.13 -0.50 19.36
N GLN A 30 6.88 -0.24 18.28
CA GLN A 30 8.30 -0.58 18.15
C GLN A 30 9.25 0.53 18.61
N GLY A 31 8.70 1.60 19.19
CA GLY A 31 9.47 2.73 19.71
C GLY A 31 9.91 3.75 18.65
N GLU A 32 9.43 3.63 17.44
CA GLU A 32 9.71 4.58 16.35
C GLU A 32 8.72 5.75 16.41
N PRO A 33 9.15 7.00 16.56
CA PRO A 33 8.26 8.14 16.53
C PRO A 33 7.69 8.34 15.12
N VAL A 34 6.43 8.76 15.06
CA VAL A 34 5.70 8.94 13.79
C VAL A 34 5.16 10.35 13.69
N ARG A 35 5.41 10.99 12.54
CA ARG A 35 4.71 12.18 12.06
C ARG A 35 3.69 11.75 11.00
N ALA A 36 2.41 12.00 11.23
CA ALA A 36 1.33 11.59 10.33
C ALA A 36 0.71 12.82 9.66
N LEU A 37 0.75 12.88 8.31
CA LEU A 37 -0.03 13.87 7.56
C LEU A 37 -1.50 13.46 7.54
N VAL A 38 -2.38 14.34 7.98
CA VAL A 38 -3.83 14.16 8.02
C VAL A 38 -4.54 15.37 7.44
N ARG A 39 -5.63 15.17 6.71
CA ARG A 39 -6.41 16.29 6.13
C ARG A 39 -7.26 17.02 7.19
N ASP A 40 -7.83 16.25 8.10
CA ASP A 40 -8.63 16.74 9.21
C ASP A 40 -8.09 16.15 10.52
N PRO A 41 -7.36 16.96 11.33
CA PRO A 41 -6.77 16.52 12.59
C PRO A 41 -7.80 16.27 13.70
N GLU A 42 -9.04 16.72 13.55
CA GLU A 42 -10.13 16.50 14.49
C GLU A 42 -11.03 15.33 14.10
N SER A 43 -10.79 14.68 12.96
CA SER A 43 -11.51 13.46 12.60
C SER A 43 -11.24 12.35 13.61
N GLU A 44 -12.22 11.48 13.84
CA GLU A 44 -12.10 10.36 14.79
C GLU A 44 -10.86 9.47 14.48
N ALA A 45 -10.58 9.25 13.19
CA ALA A 45 -9.40 8.48 12.77
C ALA A 45 -8.08 9.18 13.15
N ALA A 46 -7.99 10.51 12.97
CA ALA A 46 -6.80 11.28 13.34
C ALA A 46 -6.64 11.35 14.87
N LEU A 47 -7.72 11.53 15.61
CA LEU A 47 -7.69 11.54 17.08
C LEU A 47 -7.22 10.19 17.64
N ARG A 48 -7.60 9.07 17.04
CA ARG A 48 -7.05 7.74 17.42
C ARG A 48 -5.54 7.64 17.20
N LEU A 49 -5.01 8.19 16.11
CA LEU A 49 -3.56 8.22 15.86
C LEU A 49 -2.83 9.11 16.88
N ARG A 50 -3.39 10.28 17.21
CA ARG A 50 -2.86 11.16 18.26
C ARG A 50 -2.85 10.46 19.63
N ALA A 51 -3.94 9.79 19.98
CA ALA A 51 -4.01 9.02 21.22
C ALA A 51 -3.00 7.86 21.28
N ALA A 52 -2.65 7.27 20.13
CA ALA A 52 -1.60 6.27 20.02
C ALA A 52 -0.18 6.84 20.13
N GLY A 53 0.00 8.17 20.10
CA GLY A 53 1.28 8.86 20.24
C GLY A 53 1.88 9.43 18.96
N ALA A 54 1.12 9.46 17.84
CA ALA A 54 1.60 10.07 16.60
C ALA A 54 1.54 11.62 16.69
N GLU A 55 2.58 12.29 16.18
CA GLU A 55 2.54 13.72 15.85
C GLU A 55 1.64 13.90 14.62
N LEU A 56 0.61 14.76 14.70
CA LEU A 56 -0.26 15.05 13.57
C LEU A 56 0.12 16.37 12.92
N VAL A 57 0.26 16.36 11.60
CA VAL A 57 0.41 17.56 10.77
C VAL A 57 -0.81 17.65 9.86
N ALA A 58 -1.51 18.79 9.92
CA ALA A 58 -2.66 19.04 9.06
C ALA A 58 -2.21 19.48 7.67
N GLY A 59 -2.79 18.89 6.62
CA GLY A 59 -2.53 19.29 5.23
C GLY A 59 -3.13 18.32 4.21
N ASP A 60 -3.32 18.83 3.00
CA ASP A 60 -3.69 18.00 1.83
C ASP A 60 -2.55 18.08 0.82
N LEU A 61 -2.01 16.91 0.43
CA LEU A 61 -0.88 16.79 -0.51
C LEU A 61 -1.14 17.50 -1.86
N THR A 62 -2.40 17.70 -2.23
CA THR A 62 -2.75 18.35 -3.51
C THR A 62 -2.81 19.87 -3.42
N THR A 63 -2.70 20.43 -2.23
CA THR A 63 -2.78 21.89 -2.00
C THR A 63 -1.56 22.44 -1.28
N LEU A 64 -0.65 21.59 -0.80
CA LEU A 64 0.62 22.05 -0.24
C LEU A 64 1.47 22.69 -1.34
N ASP A 65 2.03 23.85 -1.01
CA ASP A 65 3.10 24.47 -1.80
C ASP A 65 4.49 23.91 -1.39
N ALA A 66 5.53 24.40 -2.02
CA ALA A 66 6.90 23.97 -1.75
C ALA A 66 7.32 24.17 -0.29
N ALA A 67 6.85 25.24 0.37
CA ALA A 67 7.14 25.49 1.77
C ALA A 67 6.41 24.48 2.67
N GLY A 68 5.12 24.20 2.39
CA GLY A 68 4.36 23.20 3.12
C GLY A 68 4.94 21.78 3.00
N PHE A 69 5.40 21.38 1.81
CA PHE A 69 6.10 20.11 1.65
C PHE A 69 7.42 20.08 2.44
N LYS A 70 8.20 21.17 2.41
CA LYS A 70 9.44 21.28 3.18
C LYS A 70 9.18 21.14 4.68
N ASP A 71 8.21 21.88 5.23
CA ASP A 71 7.87 21.83 6.65
C ASP A 71 7.38 20.43 7.08
N LEU A 72 6.69 19.72 6.17
CA LEU A 72 6.20 18.37 6.41
C LEU A 72 7.36 17.37 6.61
N VAL A 73 8.41 17.46 5.80
CA VAL A 73 9.53 16.50 5.78
C VAL A 73 10.67 16.91 6.71
N ASP A 74 10.79 18.19 7.06
CA ASP A 74 11.90 18.69 7.86
C ASP A 74 12.00 17.98 9.22
N GLY A 75 13.21 17.57 9.58
CA GLY A 75 13.48 16.85 10.81
C GLY A 75 12.96 15.41 10.87
N THR A 76 12.47 14.84 9.77
CA THR A 76 12.09 13.41 9.70
C THR A 76 13.30 12.53 9.34
N SER A 77 13.19 11.22 9.59
CA SER A 77 14.25 10.24 9.28
C SER A 77 14.01 9.50 7.96
N ALA A 78 12.76 9.36 7.57
CA ALA A 78 12.33 8.62 6.38
C ALA A 78 10.88 8.98 6.05
N VAL A 79 10.44 8.59 4.86
CA VAL A 79 9.04 8.71 4.41
C VAL A 79 8.45 7.35 4.11
N ILE A 80 7.25 7.07 4.63
CA ILE A 80 6.36 5.99 4.19
C ILE A 80 5.14 6.63 3.54
N HIS A 81 5.06 6.53 2.22
CA HIS A 81 4.01 7.18 1.43
C HIS A 81 2.90 6.19 1.08
N LEU A 82 1.80 6.24 1.86
CA LEU A 82 0.60 5.39 1.67
C LEU A 82 -0.57 6.16 1.08
N ALA A 83 -0.51 7.49 1.03
CA ALA A 83 -1.60 8.31 0.51
C ALA A 83 -1.87 7.98 -0.96
N ALA A 84 -3.13 7.73 -1.27
CA ALA A 84 -3.59 7.49 -2.63
C ALA A 84 -5.10 7.74 -2.73
N THR A 85 -5.57 8.06 -3.93
CA THR A 85 -6.99 8.02 -4.26
C THR A 85 -7.26 6.83 -5.18
N PHE A 86 -8.19 5.95 -4.79
CA PHE A 86 -8.62 4.80 -5.59
C PHE A 86 -10.11 4.51 -5.43
N ARG A 87 -10.75 5.08 -4.39
CA ARG A 87 -12.19 4.94 -4.14
C ARG A 87 -12.97 5.87 -5.05
N GLU A 88 -14.24 5.53 -5.29
CA GLU A 88 -15.17 6.34 -6.07
C GLU A 88 -14.76 6.57 -7.54
N MET A 89 -13.88 5.70 -8.09
CA MET A 89 -13.42 5.82 -9.48
C MET A 89 -12.97 7.27 -9.78
N PRO A 90 -11.83 7.72 -9.25
CA PRO A 90 -11.39 9.11 -9.43
C PRO A 90 -11.25 9.45 -10.92
N THR A 91 -11.41 10.73 -11.27
CA THR A 91 -11.05 11.18 -12.62
C THR A 91 -9.54 11.03 -12.85
N ALA A 92 -9.11 10.99 -14.11
CA ALA A 92 -7.69 10.89 -14.46
C ALA A 92 -6.88 12.04 -13.85
N GLU A 93 -7.42 13.26 -13.88
CA GLU A 93 -6.80 14.45 -13.31
C GLU A 93 -6.64 14.33 -11.78
N ARG A 94 -7.68 13.84 -11.09
CA ARG A 94 -7.60 13.64 -9.63
C ARG A 94 -6.63 12.53 -9.27
N ALA A 95 -6.59 11.44 -10.03
CA ALA A 95 -5.65 10.36 -9.83
C ALA A 95 -4.20 10.83 -10.08
N ALA A 96 -3.95 11.58 -11.14
CA ALA A 96 -2.65 12.17 -11.42
C ALA A 96 -2.21 13.10 -10.30
N ALA A 97 -3.03 14.06 -9.91
CA ALA A 97 -2.71 15.05 -8.87
C ALA A 97 -2.36 14.39 -7.52
N VAL A 98 -3.14 13.38 -7.08
CA VAL A 98 -2.93 12.74 -5.76
C VAL A 98 -1.85 11.66 -5.82
N ASN A 99 -1.90 10.77 -6.82
CA ASN A 99 -1.08 9.57 -6.82
C ASN A 99 0.28 9.77 -7.50
N THR A 100 0.39 10.73 -8.44
CA THR A 100 1.63 10.97 -9.20
C THR A 100 2.30 12.27 -8.79
N ASP A 101 1.65 13.40 -8.99
CA ASP A 101 2.27 14.73 -8.81
C ASP A 101 2.63 14.98 -7.34
N ALA A 102 1.69 14.73 -6.43
CA ALA A 102 1.93 14.90 -4.99
C ALA A 102 2.98 13.92 -4.46
N SER A 103 3.05 12.68 -5.00
CA SER A 103 4.10 11.71 -4.63
C SER A 103 5.48 12.19 -5.07
N THR A 104 5.57 12.77 -6.28
CA THR A 104 6.81 13.33 -6.83
C THR A 104 7.25 14.53 -6.01
N ALA A 105 6.36 15.49 -5.77
CA ALA A 105 6.65 16.69 -4.97
C ALA A 105 7.10 16.36 -3.54
N LEU A 106 6.45 15.38 -2.90
CA LEU A 106 6.86 14.90 -1.58
C LEU A 106 8.28 14.31 -1.60
N ALA A 107 8.61 13.50 -2.62
CA ALA A 107 9.93 12.91 -2.73
C ALA A 107 11.02 13.94 -3.05
N GLU A 108 10.72 14.95 -3.86
CA GLU A 108 11.62 16.09 -4.12
C GLU A 108 11.89 16.87 -2.85
N ALA A 109 10.85 17.23 -2.09
CA ALA A 109 11.00 17.93 -0.81
C ALA A 109 11.78 17.10 0.22
N ALA A 110 11.57 15.77 0.26
CA ALA A 110 12.33 14.88 1.12
C ALA A 110 13.83 14.90 0.77
N LEU A 111 14.18 14.84 -0.52
CA LEU A 111 15.56 14.96 -0.98
C LEU A 111 16.17 16.32 -0.67
N ASP A 112 15.43 17.43 -0.80
CA ASP A 112 15.86 18.78 -0.45
C ASP A 112 16.13 18.96 1.06
N ALA A 113 15.51 18.11 1.90
CA ALA A 113 15.71 18.05 3.35
C ALA A 113 16.70 16.94 3.80
N ASP A 114 17.46 16.35 2.86
CA ASP A 114 18.36 15.22 3.10
C ASP A 114 17.67 13.95 3.67
N VAL A 115 16.37 13.82 3.48
CA VAL A 115 15.59 12.64 3.82
C VAL A 115 15.52 11.72 2.60
N THR A 116 16.54 10.89 2.41
CA THR A 116 16.68 10.10 1.19
C THR A 116 15.82 8.84 1.17
N ARG A 117 15.51 8.23 2.33
CA ARG A 117 14.78 6.96 2.43
C ARG A 117 13.27 7.13 2.23
N PHE A 118 12.75 6.50 1.19
CA PHE A 118 11.37 6.67 0.75
C PHE A 118 10.73 5.32 0.42
N VAL A 119 9.78 4.87 1.22
CA VAL A 119 8.96 3.67 0.95
C VAL A 119 7.65 4.09 0.32
N PHE A 120 7.41 3.64 -0.91
CA PHE A 120 6.22 3.95 -1.69
C PHE A 120 5.28 2.76 -1.77
N ALA A 121 4.04 2.92 -1.30
CA ALA A 121 3.01 1.90 -1.47
C ALA A 121 2.40 1.99 -2.88
N SER A 122 2.67 0.99 -3.68
CA SER A 122 2.06 0.74 -4.98
C SER A 122 1.04 -0.40 -4.88
N THR A 123 0.67 -1.00 -5.99
CA THR A 123 -0.36 -2.05 -6.08
C THR A 123 0.05 -3.14 -7.06
N ASN A 124 -0.40 -4.38 -6.83
CA ASN A 124 -0.24 -5.46 -7.79
C ASN A 124 -1.06 -5.26 -9.10
N LEU A 125 -2.01 -4.33 -9.10
CA LEU A 125 -2.80 -4.00 -10.30
C LEU A 125 -1.96 -3.35 -11.42
N VAL A 126 -0.77 -2.85 -11.12
CA VAL A 126 0.16 -2.28 -12.12
C VAL A 126 0.64 -3.30 -13.16
N TYR A 127 0.54 -4.58 -12.86
CA TYR A 127 0.90 -5.64 -13.82
C TYR A 127 -0.13 -5.79 -14.93
N GLY A 128 -1.40 -5.44 -14.69
CA GLY A 128 -2.44 -5.50 -15.72
C GLY A 128 -2.83 -6.92 -16.13
N THR A 129 -3.13 -7.10 -17.41
CA THR A 129 -3.65 -8.34 -18.01
C THR A 129 -2.66 -8.96 -19.01
N GLY A 130 -3.01 -10.13 -19.57
CA GLY A 130 -2.22 -10.79 -20.62
C GLY A 130 -1.08 -11.68 -20.14
N HIS A 131 -1.00 -11.97 -18.86
CA HIS A 131 0.06 -12.80 -18.29
C HIS A 131 -0.29 -14.29 -18.35
N ALA A 132 0.75 -15.13 -18.58
CA ALA A 132 0.65 -16.59 -18.63
C ALA A 132 0.91 -17.28 -17.29
N GLY A 133 1.24 -16.51 -16.23
CA GLY A 133 1.55 -17.01 -14.90
C GLY A 133 1.50 -15.90 -13.85
N PRO A 134 1.82 -16.23 -12.57
CA PRO A 134 1.97 -15.23 -11.52
C PRO A 134 3.04 -14.20 -11.88
N GLN A 135 2.81 -12.92 -11.55
CA GLN A 135 3.75 -11.86 -11.89
C GLN A 135 4.82 -11.72 -10.78
N THR A 136 6.04 -11.50 -11.22
CA THR A 136 7.18 -11.14 -10.38
C THR A 136 7.49 -9.65 -10.52
N GLU A 137 8.40 -9.14 -9.70
CA GLU A 137 8.81 -7.73 -9.78
C GLU A 137 9.55 -7.37 -11.08
N GLN A 138 9.98 -8.38 -11.85
CA GLN A 138 10.60 -8.24 -13.17
C GLN A 138 9.60 -8.32 -14.32
N SER A 139 8.34 -8.70 -14.04
CA SER A 139 7.30 -8.74 -15.06
C SER A 139 7.02 -7.34 -15.59
N GLU A 140 6.76 -7.26 -16.90
CA GLU A 140 6.36 -6.01 -17.53
C GLU A 140 5.08 -5.46 -16.88
N LEU A 141 5.01 -4.14 -16.75
CA LEU A 141 3.80 -3.46 -16.33
C LEU A 141 2.84 -3.47 -17.52
N GLY A 142 1.69 -4.09 -17.32
CA GLY A 142 0.85 -4.51 -18.43
C GLY A 142 -0.24 -3.54 -18.82
N GLN A 143 -1.08 -3.98 -19.77
CA GLN A 143 -2.28 -3.25 -20.17
C GLN A 143 -3.30 -3.26 -19.03
N ILE A 144 -3.74 -2.07 -18.64
CA ILE A 144 -4.70 -1.91 -17.56
C ILE A 144 -6.11 -2.07 -18.13
N ALA A 145 -6.68 -3.26 -17.97
CA ALA A 145 -8.06 -3.55 -18.38
C ALA A 145 -9.06 -3.40 -17.22
N TRP A 146 -8.57 -3.32 -15.97
CA TRP A 146 -9.42 -3.20 -14.79
C TRP A 146 -8.77 -2.27 -13.75
N GLY A 147 -9.61 -1.57 -12.99
CA GLY A 147 -9.15 -0.60 -11.98
C GLY A 147 -8.96 0.82 -12.53
N GLY A 148 -9.11 1.00 -13.86
CA GLY A 148 -9.12 2.31 -14.51
C GLY A 148 -7.86 3.13 -14.25
N VAL A 149 -8.03 4.41 -14.03
CA VAL A 149 -6.96 5.39 -13.85
C VAL A 149 -6.08 5.17 -12.61
N TYR A 150 -6.54 4.36 -11.63
CA TYR A 150 -5.77 4.13 -10.39
C TYR A 150 -4.43 3.41 -10.66
N PRO A 151 -4.41 2.19 -11.23
CA PRO A 151 -3.14 1.53 -11.52
C PRO A 151 -2.28 2.32 -12.52
N GLU A 152 -2.86 3.00 -13.50
CA GLU A 152 -2.11 3.87 -14.42
C GLU A 152 -1.39 5.00 -13.69
N SER A 153 -2.06 5.67 -12.74
CA SER A 153 -1.44 6.72 -11.93
C SER A 153 -0.35 6.17 -11.01
N LYS A 154 -0.48 4.93 -10.51
CA LYS A 154 0.57 4.28 -9.71
C LYS A 154 1.80 3.91 -10.56
N ILE A 155 1.61 3.46 -11.81
CA ILE A 155 2.71 3.25 -12.78
C ILE A 155 3.44 4.56 -13.04
N ALA A 156 2.71 5.64 -13.30
CA ALA A 156 3.29 6.96 -13.52
C ALA A 156 4.10 7.45 -12.29
N ALA A 157 3.57 7.25 -11.09
CA ALA A 157 4.26 7.57 -9.85
C ALA A 157 5.54 6.73 -9.65
N GLU A 158 5.47 5.40 -9.83
CA GLU A 158 6.66 4.55 -9.75
C GLU A 158 7.77 5.02 -10.71
N LYS A 159 7.39 5.36 -11.95
CA LYS A 159 8.33 5.88 -12.95
C LYS A 159 8.97 7.20 -12.52
N SER A 160 8.16 8.16 -12.07
CA SER A 160 8.66 9.47 -11.63
C SER A 160 9.61 9.34 -10.42
N LEU A 161 9.27 8.48 -9.45
CA LEU A 161 10.12 8.22 -8.28
C LEU A 161 11.40 7.48 -8.66
N GLN A 162 11.36 6.54 -9.62
CA GLN A 162 12.59 5.91 -10.16
C GLN A 162 13.48 6.90 -10.89
N ASP A 163 12.91 7.87 -11.62
CA ASP A 163 13.66 8.94 -12.22
C ASP A 163 14.37 9.83 -11.17
N LEU A 164 13.70 10.13 -10.05
CA LEU A 164 14.32 10.82 -8.92
C LEU A 164 15.44 9.99 -8.28
N ARG A 165 15.27 8.67 -8.17
CA ARG A 165 16.32 7.78 -7.70
C ARG A 165 17.57 7.89 -8.58
N VAL A 166 17.41 7.82 -9.89
CA VAL A 166 18.54 7.88 -10.84
C VAL A 166 19.21 9.25 -10.84
N ARG A 167 18.41 10.34 -10.84
CA ARG A 167 18.94 11.70 -10.99
C ARG A 167 19.43 12.33 -9.69
N ARG A 168 18.83 11.95 -8.55
CA ARG A 168 19.04 12.63 -7.27
C ARG A 168 19.39 11.72 -6.10
N GLY A 169 19.46 10.39 -6.32
CA GLY A 169 19.86 9.44 -5.29
C GLY A 169 18.78 9.11 -4.25
N LEU A 170 17.48 9.21 -4.63
CA LEU A 170 16.40 8.78 -3.74
C LEU A 170 16.58 7.30 -3.37
N ASP A 171 16.65 6.97 -2.09
CA ASP A 171 16.65 5.58 -1.60
C ASP A 171 15.20 5.04 -1.64
N LEU A 172 14.70 4.90 -2.88
CA LEU A 172 13.34 4.47 -3.17
C LEU A 172 13.19 2.97 -2.93
N ARG A 173 12.09 2.60 -2.26
CA ARG A 173 11.62 1.22 -2.09
C ARG A 173 10.15 1.16 -2.40
N VAL A 174 9.79 0.34 -3.36
CA VAL A 174 8.39 0.19 -3.77
C VAL A 174 7.83 -1.10 -3.18
N VAL A 175 6.69 -1.02 -2.52
CA VAL A 175 5.92 -2.18 -2.07
C VAL A 175 4.61 -2.25 -2.87
N ARG A 176 4.47 -3.26 -3.72
CA ARG A 176 3.25 -3.51 -4.49
C ARG A 176 2.34 -4.40 -3.66
N LEU A 177 1.29 -3.78 -3.12
CA LEU A 177 0.34 -4.46 -2.24
C LEU A 177 -0.72 -5.18 -3.07
N ALA A 178 -1.02 -6.42 -2.71
CA ALA A 178 -2.22 -7.12 -3.12
C ALA A 178 -3.46 -6.52 -2.43
N PHE A 179 -4.65 -7.11 -2.59
CA PHE A 179 -5.85 -6.66 -1.91
C PHE A 179 -5.69 -6.78 -0.39
N VAL A 180 -5.63 -5.65 0.31
CA VAL A 180 -5.35 -5.62 1.75
C VAL A 180 -6.60 -5.91 2.55
N TYR A 181 -6.50 -6.78 3.58
CA TYR A 181 -7.61 -7.24 4.42
C TYR A 181 -7.20 -7.49 5.87
N GLY A 182 -8.17 -7.81 6.72
CA GLY A 182 -7.96 -8.21 8.12
C GLY A 182 -7.92 -7.03 9.11
N ASP A 183 -7.64 -7.32 10.37
CA ASP A 183 -7.62 -6.33 11.47
C ASP A 183 -8.93 -5.51 11.58
N GLY A 184 -10.09 -6.14 11.35
CA GLY A 184 -11.38 -5.47 11.38
C GLY A 184 -11.60 -4.47 10.23
N ASP A 185 -10.86 -4.58 9.11
CA ASP A 185 -11.13 -3.79 7.91
C ASP A 185 -12.31 -4.39 7.13
N PRO A 186 -13.43 -3.68 6.97
CA PRO A 186 -14.59 -4.18 6.23
C PRO A 186 -14.37 -4.24 4.70
N HIS A 187 -13.13 -4.21 4.23
CA HIS A 187 -12.81 -4.07 2.82
C HIS A 187 -13.32 -5.24 1.96
N ILE A 188 -13.24 -6.47 2.47
CA ILE A 188 -13.76 -7.64 1.76
C ILE A 188 -15.29 -7.52 1.62
N GLU A 189 -15.99 -7.24 2.70
CA GLU A 189 -17.45 -7.10 2.72
C GLU A 189 -17.92 -5.94 1.84
N GLU A 190 -17.23 -4.79 1.92
CA GLU A 190 -17.50 -3.63 1.06
C GLU A 190 -17.30 -3.97 -0.42
N PHE A 191 -16.22 -4.67 -0.76
CA PHE A 191 -15.92 -5.06 -2.13
C PHE A 191 -16.95 -6.07 -2.67
N MET A 192 -17.33 -7.04 -1.84
CA MET A 192 -18.30 -8.07 -2.21
C MET A 192 -19.74 -7.54 -2.35
N LYS A 193 -20.06 -6.33 -1.87
CA LYS A 193 -21.38 -5.70 -2.13
C LYS A 193 -21.57 -5.30 -3.59
N ARG A 194 -20.49 -5.18 -4.34
CA ARG A 194 -20.56 -4.83 -5.78
C ARG A 194 -21.03 -6.03 -6.61
N PRO A 195 -21.78 -5.82 -7.70
CA PRO A 195 -22.03 -6.89 -8.64
C PRO A 195 -20.71 -7.29 -9.32
N LEU A 196 -20.32 -8.54 -9.15
CA LEU A 196 -19.11 -9.08 -9.76
C LEU A 196 -19.48 -10.00 -10.92
N ASP A 197 -19.02 -9.68 -12.12
CA ASP A 197 -19.16 -10.54 -13.30
C ASP A 197 -17.98 -11.51 -13.40
N TRP A 198 -17.75 -12.27 -12.31
CA TRP A 198 -16.65 -13.18 -12.19
C TRP A 198 -17.10 -14.64 -12.16
N HIS A 199 -16.29 -15.52 -12.73
CA HIS A 199 -16.42 -16.95 -12.51
C HIS A 199 -16.15 -17.28 -11.04
N SER A 200 -16.84 -18.27 -10.49
CA SER A 200 -16.70 -18.69 -9.09
C SER A 200 -15.27 -19.10 -8.69
N SER A 201 -14.48 -19.61 -9.64
CA SER A 201 -13.06 -19.98 -9.42
C SER A 201 -12.07 -18.82 -9.65
N ARG A 202 -12.54 -17.62 -10.01
CA ARG A 202 -11.64 -16.47 -10.13
C ARG A 202 -10.96 -16.19 -8.81
N ARG A 203 -9.64 -15.98 -8.85
CA ARG A 203 -8.82 -15.74 -7.66
C ARG A 203 -8.64 -14.25 -7.40
N LEU A 204 -8.63 -13.90 -6.12
CA LEU A 204 -8.24 -12.59 -5.62
C LEU A 204 -6.99 -12.77 -4.76
N GLN A 205 -5.88 -12.19 -5.18
CA GLN A 205 -4.66 -12.17 -4.39
C GLN A 205 -4.81 -11.12 -3.28
N MET A 206 -4.55 -11.54 -2.05
CA MET A 206 -4.74 -10.70 -0.88
C MET A 206 -3.46 -10.62 -0.04
N VAL A 207 -3.45 -9.73 0.95
CA VAL A 207 -2.41 -9.63 1.98
C VAL A 207 -3.00 -9.05 3.26
N HIS A 208 -2.71 -9.67 4.41
CA HIS A 208 -3.22 -9.20 5.69
C HIS A 208 -2.51 -7.91 6.15
N HIS A 209 -3.22 -7.00 6.84
CA HIS A 209 -2.65 -5.74 7.33
C HIS A 209 -1.40 -5.91 8.21
N ALA A 210 -1.34 -6.95 9.04
CA ALA A 210 -0.15 -7.24 9.85
C ALA A 210 1.06 -7.58 8.97
N ASP A 211 0.84 -8.30 7.87
CA ASP A 211 1.88 -8.69 6.92
C ASP A 211 2.33 -7.53 6.03
N VAL A 212 1.41 -6.63 5.69
CA VAL A 212 1.75 -5.34 5.05
C VAL A 212 2.66 -4.54 5.98
N ALA A 213 2.29 -4.40 7.26
CA ALA A 213 3.11 -3.65 8.22
C ALA A 213 4.50 -4.25 8.38
N GLN A 214 4.61 -5.59 8.49
CA GLN A 214 5.89 -6.29 8.52
C GLN A 214 6.72 -5.98 7.27
N GLY A 215 6.14 -6.13 6.08
CA GLY A 215 6.84 -5.92 4.81
C GLY A 215 7.31 -4.49 4.60
N VAL A 216 6.47 -3.50 4.92
CA VAL A 216 6.81 -2.07 4.86
C VAL A 216 7.96 -1.73 5.80
N LEU A 217 7.93 -2.23 7.04
CA LEU A 217 8.98 -1.97 8.04
C LEU A 217 10.29 -2.68 7.69
N LEU A 218 10.24 -3.89 7.17
CA LEU A 218 11.43 -4.59 6.67
C LEU A 218 12.04 -3.84 5.47
N ALA A 219 11.21 -3.40 4.52
CA ALA A 219 11.68 -2.60 3.40
C ALA A 219 12.26 -1.25 3.86
N LEU A 220 11.69 -0.61 4.88
CA LEU A 220 12.19 0.64 5.45
C LEU A 220 13.58 0.47 6.06
N ARG A 221 13.83 -0.61 6.80
CA ARG A 221 15.02 -0.80 7.65
C ARG A 221 16.19 -1.47 6.93
N ALA A 222 15.91 -2.31 5.95
CA ALA A 222 16.98 -3.02 5.24
C ALA A 222 17.91 -2.07 4.48
N GLU A 223 19.20 -2.33 4.52
CA GLU A 223 20.22 -1.55 3.82
C GLU A 223 20.48 -2.07 2.40
N GLY A 224 20.98 -1.18 1.52
CA GLY A 224 21.40 -1.56 0.16
C GLY A 224 20.26 -1.89 -0.81
N LEU A 225 19.03 -1.47 -0.53
CA LEU A 225 17.85 -1.80 -1.33
C LEU A 225 17.27 -0.63 -2.14
N ALA A 226 18.09 0.40 -2.41
CA ALA A 226 17.66 1.54 -3.21
C ALA A 226 17.23 1.12 -4.63
N GLY A 227 15.98 1.40 -4.99
CA GLY A 227 15.38 1.05 -6.28
C GLY A 227 14.69 -0.31 -6.31
N GLU A 228 14.71 -1.05 -5.20
CA GLU A 228 14.07 -2.36 -5.13
C GLU A 228 12.54 -2.26 -5.03
N VAL A 229 11.89 -3.22 -5.69
CA VAL A 229 10.44 -3.40 -5.69
C VAL A 229 10.13 -4.74 -5.04
N PHE A 230 9.07 -4.80 -4.24
CA PHE A 230 8.63 -6.01 -3.54
C PHE A 230 7.12 -6.20 -3.68
N ASN A 231 6.70 -7.40 -4.09
CA ASN A 231 5.31 -7.81 -4.01
C ASN A 231 5.02 -8.30 -2.59
N LEU A 232 3.99 -7.73 -1.96
CA LEU A 232 3.47 -8.21 -0.68
C LEU A 232 2.09 -8.83 -0.91
N ALA A 233 2.04 -10.15 -0.78
CA ALA A 233 0.85 -10.95 -1.06
C ALA A 233 0.88 -12.25 -0.26
N ASP A 234 -0.29 -12.77 0.09
CA ASP A 234 -0.45 -14.08 0.72
C ASP A 234 0.12 -15.20 -0.17
N ASP A 235 0.38 -16.37 0.41
CA ASP A 235 0.89 -17.52 -0.34
C ASP A 235 -0.17 -18.17 -1.24
N SER A 236 -1.45 -17.93 -0.96
CA SER A 236 -2.57 -18.51 -1.71
C SER A 236 -3.65 -17.48 -1.95
N ALA A 237 -3.87 -17.16 -3.21
CA ALA A 237 -4.99 -16.31 -3.62
C ALA A 237 -6.31 -17.04 -3.39
N ALA A 238 -7.25 -16.41 -2.67
CA ALA A 238 -8.56 -16.96 -2.42
C ALA A 238 -9.44 -16.91 -3.68
N THR A 239 -10.23 -17.96 -3.91
CA THR A 239 -11.24 -17.96 -4.97
C THR A 239 -12.46 -17.12 -4.57
N LEU A 240 -13.22 -16.65 -5.57
CA LEU A 240 -14.49 -15.97 -5.30
C LEU A 240 -15.43 -16.87 -4.46
N ALA A 241 -15.44 -18.16 -4.72
CA ALA A 241 -16.23 -19.13 -3.96
C ALA A 241 -15.85 -19.16 -2.47
N GLU A 242 -14.56 -19.15 -2.15
CA GLU A 242 -14.07 -19.09 -0.77
C GLU A 242 -14.45 -17.77 -0.09
N ILE A 243 -14.31 -16.64 -0.79
CA ILE A 243 -14.66 -15.32 -0.24
C ILE A 243 -16.18 -15.22 -0.03
N TYR A 244 -17.01 -15.74 -0.96
CA TYR A 244 -18.47 -15.78 -0.78
C TYR A 244 -18.87 -16.61 0.44
N ARG A 245 -18.23 -17.78 0.63
CA ARG A 245 -18.43 -18.60 1.83
C ARG A 245 -18.09 -17.81 3.10
N TYR A 246 -16.99 -17.08 3.11
CA TYR A 246 -16.57 -16.26 4.24
C TYR A 246 -17.60 -15.17 4.59
N VAL A 247 -18.07 -14.42 3.58
CA VAL A 247 -19.06 -13.33 3.79
C VAL A 247 -20.50 -13.82 3.90
N GLY A 248 -20.74 -15.13 3.95
CA GLY A 248 -22.07 -15.71 4.08
C GLY A 248 -22.98 -15.49 2.86
N ARG A 249 -22.40 -15.41 1.66
CA ARG A 249 -23.14 -15.27 0.40
C ARG A 249 -23.17 -16.58 -0.38
N GLU A 250 -24.28 -16.82 -1.07
CA GLU A 250 -24.43 -17.96 -1.95
C GLU A 250 -23.92 -17.64 -3.36
N LEU A 251 -23.26 -18.64 -3.97
CA LEU A 251 -22.91 -18.59 -5.39
C LEU A 251 -24.15 -18.89 -6.21
N THR A 252 -24.32 -18.14 -7.30
CA THR A 252 -25.37 -18.49 -8.26
C THR A 252 -24.83 -19.49 -9.29
N PRO A 253 -25.70 -20.36 -9.87
CA PRO A 253 -25.29 -21.31 -10.92
C PRO A 253 -24.57 -20.62 -12.10
N GLU A 254 -25.02 -19.45 -12.50
CA GLU A 254 -24.47 -18.67 -13.60
C GLU A 254 -23.01 -18.28 -13.36
N MET A 255 -22.60 -18.12 -12.10
CA MET A 255 -21.20 -17.80 -11.75
C MET A 255 -20.24 -18.96 -12.08
N ALA A 256 -20.72 -20.21 -12.07
CA ALA A 256 -19.93 -21.37 -12.47
C ALA A 256 -19.89 -21.59 -14.00
N GLU A 257 -20.82 -20.99 -14.72
CA GLU A 257 -20.94 -21.10 -16.17
C GLU A 257 -20.20 -19.99 -16.92
N ARG A 258 -19.78 -18.92 -16.23
CA ARG A 258 -19.04 -17.81 -16.82
C ARG A 258 -17.68 -18.24 -17.36
N ALA A 259 -17.18 -17.52 -18.36
CA ALA A 259 -15.83 -17.76 -18.86
C ALA A 259 -14.78 -17.35 -17.80
N VAL A 260 -13.76 -18.17 -17.63
CA VAL A 260 -12.57 -17.79 -16.85
C VAL A 260 -11.66 -16.97 -17.75
N THR A 261 -11.77 -15.65 -17.67
CA THR A 261 -10.90 -14.72 -18.39
C THR A 261 -9.81 -14.21 -17.47
N GLU A 262 -8.61 -13.97 -18.01
CA GLU A 262 -7.47 -13.41 -17.28
C GLU A 262 -7.21 -14.10 -15.93
N PRO A 263 -6.91 -15.42 -15.90
CA PRO A 263 -6.79 -16.20 -14.67
C PRO A 263 -5.62 -15.77 -13.79
N TRP A 264 -4.68 -15.01 -14.35
CA TRP A 264 -3.49 -14.51 -13.66
C TRP A 264 -3.55 -13.01 -13.34
N PHE A 265 -4.67 -12.35 -13.65
CA PHE A 265 -4.82 -10.93 -13.34
C PHE A 265 -4.68 -10.68 -11.82
N GLY A 266 -3.71 -9.84 -11.46
CA GLY A 266 -3.44 -9.48 -10.07
C GLY A 266 -2.83 -10.60 -9.22
N ILE A 267 -2.45 -11.75 -9.80
CA ILE A 267 -1.78 -12.84 -9.09
C ILE A 267 -0.27 -12.62 -9.16
N VAL A 268 0.38 -12.52 -8.00
CA VAL A 268 1.80 -12.19 -7.89
C VAL A 268 2.57 -13.19 -7.03
N GLU A 269 3.87 -13.31 -7.26
CA GLU A 269 4.78 -14.03 -6.39
C GLU A 269 5.35 -13.11 -5.29
N ASN A 270 5.45 -13.63 -4.07
CA ASN A 270 6.06 -12.95 -2.93
C ASN A 270 7.50 -13.43 -2.65
N GLY A 271 8.05 -14.26 -3.52
CA GLY A 271 9.33 -14.96 -3.31
C GLY A 271 10.50 -14.00 -3.11
N LYS A 272 10.52 -12.84 -3.76
CA LYS A 272 11.57 -11.82 -3.58
C LYS A 272 11.52 -11.20 -2.18
N ALA A 273 10.34 -10.81 -1.70
CA ALA A 273 10.19 -10.29 -0.34
C ALA A 273 10.68 -11.29 0.70
N ARG A 274 10.41 -12.58 0.49
CA ARG A 274 10.90 -13.65 1.37
C ARG A 274 12.42 -13.79 1.36
N ARG A 275 13.04 -13.76 0.19
CA ARG A 275 14.50 -13.98 0.06
C ARG A 275 15.30 -12.76 0.49
N VAL A 276 14.87 -11.57 0.11
CA VAL A 276 15.65 -10.34 0.29
C VAL A 276 15.35 -9.66 1.63
N LEU A 277 14.08 -9.55 2.00
CA LEU A 277 13.67 -8.90 3.25
C LEU A 277 13.59 -9.87 4.44
N GLY A 278 13.63 -11.19 4.21
CA GLY A 278 13.29 -12.16 5.24
C GLY A 278 11.82 -12.13 5.65
N TRP A 279 10.97 -11.49 4.83
CA TRP A 279 9.54 -11.38 5.09
C TRP A 279 8.87 -12.75 5.17
N ARG A 280 8.01 -12.92 6.17
CA ARG A 280 7.22 -14.14 6.36
C ARG A 280 5.82 -13.75 6.78
N PRO A 281 4.80 -13.99 5.95
CA PRO A 281 3.44 -13.65 6.33
C PRO A 281 3.03 -14.42 7.59
N LEU A 282 2.44 -13.70 8.54
CA LEU A 282 1.81 -14.28 9.73
C LEU A 282 0.52 -15.00 9.33
N TYR A 283 -0.14 -14.49 8.31
CA TYR A 283 -1.38 -15.03 7.75
C TYR A 283 -1.18 -15.40 6.28
N PRO A 284 -0.51 -16.55 5.98
CA PRO A 284 -0.20 -16.96 4.62
C PRO A 284 -1.41 -17.21 3.73
N THR A 285 -2.59 -17.34 4.30
CA THR A 285 -3.88 -17.48 3.59
C THR A 285 -4.99 -16.78 4.36
N MET A 286 -6.06 -16.41 3.64
CA MET A 286 -7.27 -15.84 4.25
C MET A 286 -7.83 -16.74 5.36
N TRP A 287 -7.82 -18.07 5.17
CA TRP A 287 -8.38 -19.01 6.14
C TRP A 287 -7.60 -19.05 7.46
N GLN A 288 -6.27 -18.87 7.41
CA GLN A 288 -5.47 -18.76 8.65
C GLN A 288 -5.80 -17.47 9.42
N ALA A 289 -6.13 -16.37 8.73
CA ALA A 289 -6.61 -15.17 9.39
C ALA A 289 -8.02 -15.36 9.98
N VAL A 290 -8.90 -16.08 9.27
CA VAL A 290 -10.23 -16.47 9.80
C VAL A 290 -10.09 -17.32 11.07
N ASP A 291 -9.27 -18.36 11.04
CA ASP A 291 -9.05 -19.27 12.17
C ASP A 291 -8.41 -18.54 13.37
N ALA A 292 -7.60 -17.53 13.12
CA ALA A 292 -7.00 -16.68 14.15
C ALA A 292 -7.94 -15.58 14.67
N GLY A 293 -9.12 -15.39 14.07
CA GLY A 293 -10.07 -14.33 14.44
C GLY A 293 -9.59 -12.91 14.14
N THR A 294 -8.77 -12.73 13.08
CA THR A 294 -8.12 -11.45 12.73
C THR A 294 -8.62 -10.84 11.42
N MET A 295 -9.79 -11.27 10.96
CA MET A 295 -10.44 -10.74 9.75
C MET A 295 -10.95 -9.31 9.94
#